data_463c0dc76b43723e5b2bd42d25709c77
#
_entry.id   463c0dc76b43723e5b2bd42d25709c77
#
_cell.length_a   1.000
_cell.length_b   1.000
_cell.length_c   1.000
_cell.angle_alpha   90.00
_cell.angle_beta   90.00
_cell.angle_gamma   90.00
#
_symmetry.space_group_name_H-M   'P 1'
#
loop_
_entity.id
_entity.type
_entity.pdbx_description
1 polymer ?
#
loop_
_entity_poly.entity_id
_entity_poly.type
_entity_poly.pdbx_seq_one_letter_code
_entity_poly.pdbx_strand_id
1 'polypeptide(L)'
;AIGFSLILIFLNYLQYKSFFLKIRNVTAAANKIIEGDYTIDIKENREGDLAKLANSFHKLKNVIRKSMHNLMEEKQFLIQTLQDISHQLKTPLSTLTVNNDILLQGKLNEQQYHFLHNNDVQISRISFLIHNLLKVSKIDARAILFEKENSDIIDTIYEVIASLKSKLNKKSMNIHLKANEKTLLFHDSIWMQEALLNILKNSIEHSNDNSSIYIEVTNSPIHTEIIIQDFGEGIASEDLPYIFDRFYKTKNSNKEGSIGIGLALSKSIIEAHHGFIKVESQKHSFTKFTITFMKY
;
A
#
# COMPACT_ATOMS: atom_id res chain seq x y z
N ALA A 1 -48.90 -41.08 38.68
CA ALA A 1 -48.88 -40.39 37.35
C ALA A 1 -48.21 -39.04 37.39
N ILE A 2 -48.54 -38.08 38.27
CA ILE A 2 -48.02 -36.73 38.32
C ILE A 2 -46.50 -36.68 38.62
N GLY A 3 -46.02 -37.49 39.57
CA GLY A 3 -44.59 -37.54 39.90
C GLY A 3 -43.69 -38.05 38.76
N PHE A 4 -44.20 -39.03 37.98
CA PHE A 4 -43.49 -39.53 36.82
C PHE A 4 -43.40 -38.50 35.67
N SER A 5 -44.47 -37.75 35.43
CA SER A 5 -44.48 -36.64 34.45
C SER A 5 -43.48 -35.54 34.81
N LEU A 6 -43.38 -35.16 36.11
CA LEU A 6 -42.42 -34.17 36.58
C LEU A 6 -40.98 -34.62 36.37
N ILE A 7 -40.67 -35.89 36.64
CA ILE A 7 -39.36 -36.49 36.42
C ILE A 7 -38.99 -36.45 34.92
N LEU A 8 -39.91 -36.81 34.03
CA LEU A 8 -39.70 -36.74 32.59
C LEU A 8 -39.44 -35.32 32.09
N ILE A 9 -40.22 -34.36 32.57
CA ILE A 9 -39.99 -32.92 32.22
C ILE A 9 -38.62 -32.46 32.70
N PHE A 10 -38.23 -32.83 33.91
CA PHE A 10 -36.92 -32.44 34.44
C PHE A 10 -35.76 -33.08 33.66
N LEU A 11 -35.86 -34.36 33.26
CA LEU A 11 -34.86 -35.04 32.44
C LEU A 11 -34.73 -34.39 31.06
N ASN A 12 -35.88 -34.09 30.42
CA ASN A 12 -35.87 -33.34 29.16
C ASN A 12 -35.25 -31.97 29.30
N TYR A 13 -35.55 -31.21 30.35
CA TYR A 13 -34.91 -29.92 30.62
C TYR A 13 -33.38 -30.05 30.74
N LEU A 14 -32.88 -31.05 31.46
CA LEU A 14 -31.42 -31.29 31.58
C LEU A 14 -30.79 -31.64 30.21
N GLN A 15 -31.46 -32.43 29.37
CA GLN A 15 -30.98 -32.75 28.03
C GLN A 15 -30.94 -31.52 27.14
N TYR A 16 -32.01 -30.71 27.12
CA TYR A 16 -32.03 -29.44 26.37
C TYR A 16 -30.94 -28.47 26.85
N LYS A 17 -30.76 -28.28 28.14
CA LYS A 17 -29.73 -27.45 28.72
C LYS A 17 -28.32 -27.90 28.29
N SER A 18 -28.05 -29.21 28.36
CA SER A 18 -26.78 -29.79 27.89
C SER A 18 -26.55 -29.57 26.40
N PHE A 19 -27.61 -29.77 25.57
CA PHE A 19 -27.52 -29.53 24.13
C PHE A 19 -27.22 -28.09 23.75
N PHE A 20 -27.91 -27.12 24.35
CA PHE A 20 -27.67 -25.70 24.09
C PHE A 20 -26.27 -25.24 24.57
N LEU A 21 -25.76 -25.75 25.68
CA LEU A 21 -24.42 -25.50 26.15
C LEU A 21 -23.36 -25.95 25.12
N LYS A 22 -23.55 -27.11 24.51
CA LYS A 22 -22.66 -27.64 23.47
C LYS A 22 -22.66 -26.79 22.20
N ILE A 23 -23.87 -26.41 21.71
CA ILE A 23 -23.97 -25.48 20.57
C ILE A 23 -23.23 -24.16 20.87
N ARG A 24 -23.43 -23.60 22.06
CA ARG A 24 -22.76 -22.35 22.46
C ARG A 24 -21.23 -22.49 22.46
N ASN A 25 -20.71 -23.64 22.87
CA ASN A 25 -19.27 -23.91 22.86
C ASN A 25 -18.72 -23.99 21.41
N VAL A 26 -19.45 -24.63 20.48
CA VAL A 26 -19.08 -24.67 19.06
C VAL A 26 -19.10 -23.28 18.45
N THR A 27 -20.14 -22.50 18.73
CA THR A 27 -20.24 -21.10 18.25
C THR A 27 -19.11 -20.22 18.80
N ALA A 28 -18.80 -20.34 20.10
CA ALA A 28 -17.70 -19.60 20.72
C ALA A 28 -16.34 -19.98 20.11
N ALA A 29 -16.12 -21.26 19.83
CA ALA A 29 -14.90 -21.72 19.15
C ALA A 29 -14.84 -21.20 17.70
N ALA A 30 -15.96 -21.15 16.97
CA ALA A 30 -16.02 -20.58 15.64
C ALA A 30 -15.67 -19.09 15.62
N ASN A 31 -16.21 -18.31 16.56
CA ASN A 31 -15.90 -16.89 16.69
C ASN A 31 -14.40 -16.66 16.97
N LYS A 32 -13.80 -17.45 17.83
CA LYS A 32 -12.36 -17.33 18.11
C LYS A 32 -11.48 -17.68 16.90
N ILE A 33 -11.89 -18.64 16.06
CA ILE A 33 -11.19 -18.92 14.80
C ILE A 33 -11.30 -17.72 13.83
N ILE A 34 -12.46 -17.04 13.78
CA ILE A 34 -12.66 -15.81 13.00
C ILE A 34 -11.72 -14.70 13.52
N GLU A 35 -11.49 -14.62 14.83
CA GLU A 35 -10.53 -13.71 15.48
C GLU A 35 -9.05 -14.11 15.28
N GLY A 36 -8.78 -15.26 14.62
CA GLY A 36 -7.43 -15.72 14.30
C GLY A 36 -6.82 -16.67 15.33
N ASP A 37 -7.56 -17.09 16.37
CA ASP A 37 -7.10 -18.06 17.36
C ASP A 37 -7.43 -19.50 16.93
N TYR A 38 -6.47 -20.15 16.31
CA TYR A 38 -6.57 -21.54 15.83
C TYR A 38 -6.14 -22.58 16.89
N THR A 39 -5.88 -22.19 18.14
CA THR A 39 -5.41 -23.11 19.20
C THR A 39 -6.54 -23.89 19.87
N ILE A 40 -7.79 -23.43 19.69
CA ILE A 40 -8.93 -23.95 20.41
C ILE A 40 -9.35 -25.31 19.91
N ASP A 41 -9.63 -26.20 20.86
CA ASP A 41 -10.16 -27.54 20.64
C ASP A 41 -11.56 -27.71 21.25
N ILE A 42 -12.48 -28.26 20.47
CA ILE A 42 -13.78 -28.67 20.96
C ILE A 42 -13.68 -30.13 21.42
N LYS A 43 -13.60 -30.32 22.73
CA LYS A 43 -13.58 -31.68 23.31
C LYS A 43 -15.00 -32.26 23.29
N GLU A 44 -15.25 -33.24 22.48
CA GLU A 44 -16.47 -34.04 22.49
C GLU A 44 -16.11 -35.54 22.42
N ASN A 45 -16.37 -36.27 23.51
CA ASN A 45 -15.99 -37.66 23.66
C ASN A 45 -17.19 -38.60 23.46
N ARG A 46 -18.31 -38.18 22.79
CA ARG A 46 -19.51 -38.98 22.64
C ARG A 46 -19.84 -39.20 21.18
N GLU A 47 -20.49 -40.34 20.92
CA GLU A 47 -21.07 -40.68 19.62
C GLU A 47 -22.34 -39.87 19.34
N GLY A 48 -22.62 -39.57 18.07
CA GLY A 48 -23.81 -38.85 17.62
C GLY A 48 -23.52 -37.69 16.70
N ASP A 49 -24.55 -36.96 16.28
CA ASP A 49 -24.45 -35.89 15.26
C ASP A 49 -23.66 -34.70 15.74
N LEU A 50 -23.64 -34.41 17.06
CA LEU A 50 -22.77 -33.36 17.63
C LEU A 50 -21.29 -33.73 17.55
N ALA A 51 -20.95 -35.02 17.72
CA ALA A 51 -19.59 -35.48 17.53
C ALA A 51 -19.13 -35.36 16.06
N LYS A 52 -20.04 -35.68 15.12
CA LYS A 52 -19.75 -35.44 13.69
C LYS A 52 -19.53 -33.95 13.38
N LEU A 53 -20.35 -33.07 13.97
CA LEU A 53 -20.18 -31.62 13.84
C LEU A 53 -18.82 -31.15 14.39
N ALA A 54 -18.47 -31.58 15.60
CA ALA A 54 -17.17 -31.25 16.21
C ALA A 54 -16.00 -31.75 15.35
N ASN A 55 -16.07 -32.99 14.82
CA ASN A 55 -15.07 -33.53 13.93
C ASN A 55 -14.95 -32.77 12.61
N SER A 56 -16.08 -32.37 12.02
CA SER A 56 -16.09 -31.53 10.82
C SER A 56 -15.48 -30.17 11.06
N PHE A 57 -15.77 -29.60 12.23
CA PHE A 57 -15.17 -28.33 12.66
C PHE A 57 -13.64 -28.44 12.88
N HIS A 58 -13.18 -29.54 13.47
CA HIS A 58 -11.75 -29.81 13.60
C HIS A 58 -11.05 -29.94 12.24
N LYS A 59 -11.67 -30.66 11.29
CA LYS A 59 -11.15 -30.76 9.93
C LYS A 59 -11.05 -29.39 9.28
N LEU A 60 -12.11 -28.58 9.37
CA LEU A 60 -12.14 -27.21 8.82
C LEU A 60 -11.05 -26.35 9.45
N LYS A 61 -10.92 -26.34 10.78
CA LYS A 61 -9.84 -25.63 11.51
C LYS A 61 -8.46 -26.02 10.99
N ASN A 62 -8.20 -27.32 10.83
CA ASN A 62 -6.91 -27.81 10.35
C ASN A 62 -6.64 -27.43 8.89
N VAL A 63 -7.64 -27.44 8.03
CA VAL A 63 -7.53 -26.95 6.65
C VAL A 63 -7.21 -25.47 6.61
N ILE A 64 -7.94 -24.65 7.36
CA ILE A 64 -7.68 -23.21 7.43
C ILE A 64 -6.26 -22.94 7.96
N ARG A 65 -5.87 -23.59 9.09
CA ARG A 65 -4.51 -23.44 9.65
C ARG A 65 -3.41 -23.81 8.67
N LYS A 66 -3.59 -24.94 7.94
CA LYS A 66 -2.64 -25.39 6.92
C LYS A 66 -2.57 -24.40 5.73
N SER A 67 -3.72 -23.92 5.27
CA SER A 67 -3.76 -22.91 4.19
C SER A 67 -3.09 -21.61 4.60
N MET A 68 -3.33 -21.15 5.82
CA MET A 68 -2.66 -19.93 6.35
C MET A 68 -1.16 -20.12 6.47
N HIS A 69 -0.71 -21.31 6.94
CA HIS A 69 0.71 -21.62 7.02
C HIS A 69 1.38 -21.62 5.63
N ASN A 70 0.77 -22.30 4.66
CA ASN A 70 1.26 -22.33 3.28
C ASN A 70 1.34 -20.91 2.67
N LEU A 71 0.30 -20.09 2.88
CA LEU A 71 0.30 -18.69 2.44
C LEU A 71 1.44 -17.87 3.08
N MET A 72 1.73 -18.12 4.35
CA MET A 72 2.86 -17.46 5.04
C MET A 72 4.20 -17.91 4.45
N GLU A 73 4.38 -19.21 4.18
CA GLU A 73 5.58 -19.74 3.54
C GLU A 73 5.77 -19.21 2.13
N GLU A 74 4.72 -19.22 1.30
CA GLU A 74 4.76 -18.65 -0.06
C GLU A 74 5.10 -17.16 -0.03
N LYS A 75 4.50 -16.41 0.90
CA LYS A 75 4.81 -15.00 1.12
C LYS A 75 6.27 -14.80 1.48
N GLN A 76 6.79 -15.57 2.44
CA GLN A 76 8.19 -15.47 2.88
C GLN A 76 9.16 -15.83 1.75
N PHE A 77 8.85 -16.86 0.97
CA PHE A 77 9.61 -17.22 -0.22
C PHE A 77 9.63 -16.09 -1.27
N LEU A 78 8.47 -15.46 -1.52
CA LEU A 78 8.37 -14.32 -2.43
C LEU A 78 9.24 -13.14 -1.96
N ILE A 79 9.19 -12.81 -0.66
CA ILE A 79 10.01 -11.76 -0.06
C ILE A 79 11.49 -12.03 -0.26
N GLN A 80 11.94 -13.25 0.05
CA GLN A 80 13.34 -13.65 -0.11
C GLN A 80 13.76 -13.57 -1.57
N THR A 81 12.95 -14.09 -2.49
CA THR A 81 13.20 -14.02 -3.94
C THR A 81 13.35 -12.58 -4.43
N LEU A 82 12.47 -11.67 -3.97
CA LEU A 82 12.54 -10.25 -4.32
C LEU A 82 13.82 -9.58 -3.77
N GLN A 83 14.26 -9.97 -2.56
CA GLN A 83 15.53 -9.48 -2.00
C GLN A 83 16.73 -9.96 -2.81
N ASP A 84 16.75 -11.24 -3.16
CA ASP A 84 17.84 -11.84 -3.94
C ASP A 84 17.93 -11.21 -5.34
N ILE A 85 16.80 -11.04 -6.03
CA ILE A 85 16.72 -10.33 -7.31
C ILE A 85 17.24 -8.89 -7.16
N SER A 86 16.86 -8.18 -6.09
CA SER A 86 17.34 -6.82 -5.79
C SER A 86 18.87 -6.77 -5.78
N HIS A 87 19.48 -7.65 -5.01
CA HIS A 87 20.93 -7.70 -4.86
C HIS A 87 21.62 -8.10 -6.16
N GLN A 88 21.09 -9.10 -6.87
CA GLN A 88 21.66 -9.57 -8.13
C GLN A 88 21.53 -8.58 -9.28
N LEU A 89 20.51 -7.69 -9.27
CA LEU A 89 20.36 -6.64 -10.28
C LEU A 89 21.18 -5.38 -9.94
N LYS A 90 21.34 -5.05 -8.66
CA LYS A 90 22.13 -3.89 -8.23
C LYS A 90 23.59 -3.98 -8.67
N THR A 91 24.20 -5.17 -8.56
CA THR A 91 25.62 -5.38 -8.88
C THR A 91 25.94 -5.10 -10.36
N PRO A 92 25.29 -5.76 -11.37
CA PRO A 92 25.59 -5.48 -12.78
C PRO A 92 25.25 -4.04 -13.18
N LEU A 93 24.19 -3.44 -12.62
CA LEU A 93 23.87 -2.04 -12.88
C LEU A 93 24.95 -1.09 -12.34
N SER A 94 25.44 -1.32 -11.12
CA SER A 94 26.56 -0.52 -10.57
C SER A 94 27.82 -0.68 -11.43
N THR A 95 28.11 -1.88 -11.93
CA THR A 95 29.24 -2.11 -12.82
C THR A 95 29.06 -1.36 -14.14
N LEU A 96 27.87 -1.40 -14.74
CA LEU A 96 27.56 -0.64 -15.97
C LEU A 96 27.71 0.86 -15.75
N THR A 97 27.22 1.39 -14.61
CA THR A 97 27.38 2.82 -14.25
C THR A 97 28.86 3.19 -14.17
N VAL A 98 29.66 2.45 -13.41
CA VAL A 98 31.09 2.72 -13.27
C VAL A 98 31.83 2.64 -14.62
N ASN A 99 31.53 1.64 -15.44
CA ASN A 99 32.15 1.50 -16.77
C ASN A 99 31.79 2.69 -17.67
N ASN A 100 30.52 3.11 -17.64
CA ASN A 100 30.04 4.27 -18.41
C ASN A 100 30.73 5.57 -17.94
N ASP A 101 30.85 5.77 -16.62
CA ASP A 101 31.52 6.94 -16.01
C ASP A 101 33.01 6.99 -16.39
N ILE A 102 33.71 5.83 -16.38
CA ILE A 102 35.12 5.73 -16.81
C ILE A 102 35.26 6.12 -18.29
N LEU A 103 34.36 5.64 -19.14
CA LEU A 103 34.39 5.96 -20.56
C LEU A 103 34.10 7.45 -20.81
N LEU A 104 33.17 8.06 -20.03
CA LEU A 104 32.86 9.49 -20.13
C LEU A 104 34.02 10.40 -19.74
N GLN A 105 35.01 9.93 -18.94
CA GLN A 105 36.20 10.68 -18.57
C GLN A 105 37.29 10.65 -19.67
N GLY A 106 37.14 9.82 -20.71
CA GLY A 106 38.08 9.71 -21.83
C GLY A 106 37.97 10.85 -22.85
N LYS A 107 38.87 10.85 -23.81
CA LYS A 107 38.76 11.74 -24.99
C LYS A 107 37.74 11.14 -25.96
N LEU A 108 36.54 11.71 -25.98
CA LEU A 108 35.42 11.23 -26.80
C LEU A 108 35.19 12.18 -27.97
N ASN A 109 34.77 11.63 -29.11
CA ASN A 109 34.13 12.43 -30.15
C ASN A 109 32.67 12.70 -29.79
N GLU A 110 32.02 13.60 -30.50
CA GLU A 110 30.66 14.06 -30.21
C GLU A 110 29.64 12.89 -30.27
N GLN A 111 29.78 11.97 -31.21
CA GLN A 111 28.91 10.79 -31.32
C GLN A 111 29.10 9.84 -30.13
N GLN A 112 30.33 9.57 -29.73
CA GLN A 112 30.65 8.72 -28.59
C GLN A 112 30.09 9.30 -27.28
N TYR A 113 30.24 10.64 -27.09
CA TYR A 113 29.66 11.33 -25.94
C TYR A 113 28.15 11.18 -25.89
N HIS A 114 27.44 11.39 -27.01
CA HIS A 114 26.00 11.20 -27.10
C HIS A 114 25.57 9.76 -26.77
N PHE A 115 26.28 8.76 -27.27
CA PHE A 115 25.98 7.36 -26.96
C PHE A 115 26.15 7.04 -25.47
N LEU A 116 27.26 7.48 -24.87
CA LEU A 116 27.53 7.21 -23.46
C LEU A 116 26.59 7.98 -22.55
N HIS A 117 26.24 9.22 -22.90
CA HIS A 117 25.24 9.99 -22.15
C HIS A 117 23.84 9.33 -22.21
N ASN A 118 23.45 8.84 -23.39
CA ASN A 118 22.21 8.07 -23.52
C ASN A 118 22.26 6.77 -22.70
N ASN A 119 23.38 6.07 -22.66
CA ASN A 119 23.54 4.87 -21.81
C ASN A 119 23.37 5.22 -20.34
N ASP A 120 23.97 6.31 -19.85
CA ASP A 120 23.82 6.78 -18.47
C ASP A 120 22.35 7.01 -18.11
N VAL A 121 21.61 7.69 -18.98
CA VAL A 121 20.17 7.91 -18.82
C VAL A 121 19.41 6.58 -18.74
N GLN A 122 19.72 5.60 -19.61
CA GLN A 122 19.03 4.31 -19.60
C GLN A 122 19.40 3.48 -18.37
N ILE A 123 20.66 3.46 -17.96
CA ILE A 123 21.09 2.74 -16.74
C ILE A 123 20.38 3.32 -15.51
N SER A 124 20.37 4.64 -15.37
CA SER A 124 19.66 5.35 -14.30
C SER A 124 18.17 5.03 -14.29
N ARG A 125 17.55 4.96 -15.47
CA ARG A 125 16.14 4.61 -15.64
C ARG A 125 15.85 3.18 -15.22
N ILE A 126 16.69 2.21 -15.63
CA ILE A 126 16.53 0.79 -15.25
C ILE A 126 16.72 0.64 -13.73
N SER A 127 17.72 1.30 -13.15
CA SER A 127 17.97 1.30 -11.70
C SER A 127 16.76 1.81 -10.91
N PHE A 128 16.19 2.94 -11.35
CA PHE A 128 14.98 3.50 -10.76
C PHE A 128 13.77 2.57 -10.87
N LEU A 129 13.58 1.93 -12.03
CA LEU A 129 12.51 0.95 -12.27
C LEU A 129 12.58 -0.21 -11.29
N ILE A 130 13.75 -0.86 -11.23
CA ILE A 130 13.98 -2.02 -10.38
C ILE A 130 13.76 -1.65 -8.92
N HIS A 131 14.33 -0.52 -8.48
CA HIS A 131 14.21 -0.07 -7.10
C HIS A 131 12.74 0.15 -6.68
N ASN A 132 11.96 0.85 -7.50
CA ASN A 132 10.56 1.13 -7.18
C ASN A 132 9.66 -0.11 -7.31
N LEU A 133 9.91 -0.99 -8.30
CA LEU A 133 9.18 -2.24 -8.42
C LEU A 133 9.36 -3.12 -7.17
N LEU A 134 10.60 -3.18 -6.66
CA LEU A 134 10.91 -3.93 -5.46
C LEU A 134 10.30 -3.30 -4.19
N LYS A 135 10.28 -1.94 -4.10
CA LYS A 135 9.56 -1.25 -3.02
C LYS A 135 8.08 -1.64 -3.01
N VAL A 136 7.39 -1.49 -4.15
CA VAL A 136 5.97 -1.85 -4.27
C VAL A 136 5.72 -3.31 -3.92
N SER A 137 6.53 -4.23 -4.48
CA SER A 137 6.39 -5.66 -4.21
C SER A 137 6.57 -6.02 -2.74
N LYS A 138 7.54 -5.38 -2.04
CA LYS A 138 7.74 -5.57 -0.59
C LYS A 138 6.59 -5.03 0.25
N ILE A 139 6.01 -3.88 -0.13
CA ILE A 139 4.85 -3.32 0.56
C ILE A 139 3.64 -4.24 0.39
N ASP A 140 3.34 -4.69 -0.83
CA ASP A 140 2.21 -5.57 -1.12
C ASP A 140 2.35 -6.93 -0.42
N ALA A 141 3.57 -7.45 -0.36
CA ALA A 141 3.87 -8.65 0.43
C ALA A 141 3.82 -8.39 1.95
N ARG A 142 3.56 -7.15 2.40
CA ARG A 142 3.64 -6.72 3.81
C ARG A 142 4.98 -7.09 4.45
N ALA A 143 6.06 -6.99 3.68
CA ALA A 143 7.42 -7.33 4.09
C ALA A 143 8.16 -6.17 4.74
N ILE A 144 7.57 -4.97 4.70
CA ILE A 144 8.14 -3.77 5.29
C ILE A 144 7.56 -3.58 6.68
N LEU A 145 8.43 -3.44 7.66
CA LEU A 145 8.06 -2.96 8.99
C LEU A 145 8.16 -1.43 8.96
N PHE A 146 7.01 -0.77 8.94
CA PHE A 146 6.94 0.69 9.00
C PHE A 146 7.19 1.16 10.44
N GLU A 147 8.07 2.13 10.60
CA GLU A 147 8.32 2.81 11.88
C GLU A 147 7.32 3.95 12.07
N LYS A 148 6.06 3.57 12.35
CA LYS A 148 4.97 4.52 12.50
C LYS A 148 4.98 5.18 13.86
N GLU A 149 4.84 6.51 13.87
CA GLU A 149 4.71 7.32 15.09
C GLU A 149 3.64 8.41 14.90
N ASN A 150 3.20 8.99 16.02
CA ASN A 150 2.30 10.16 15.98
C ASN A 150 3.12 11.42 15.70
N SER A 151 3.25 11.78 14.45
CA SER A 151 3.98 12.96 13.98
C SER A 151 3.07 13.93 13.22
N ASP A 152 3.50 15.19 13.09
CA ASP A 152 2.73 16.19 12.35
C ASP A 152 2.88 15.96 10.85
N ILE A 153 1.77 15.63 10.18
CA ILE A 153 1.77 15.42 8.73
C ILE A 153 2.12 16.71 7.95
N ILE A 154 1.90 17.86 8.57
CA ILE A 154 2.22 19.16 7.96
C ILE A 154 3.74 19.33 7.84
N ASP A 155 4.52 18.91 8.85
CA ASP A 155 5.97 18.91 8.80
C ASP A 155 6.47 18.01 7.66
N THR A 156 5.90 16.79 7.53
CA THR A 156 6.19 15.87 6.43
C THR A 156 5.93 16.50 5.05
N ILE A 157 4.82 17.24 4.90
CA ILE A 157 4.50 17.97 3.66
C ILE A 157 5.52 19.07 3.39
N TYR A 158 5.93 19.85 4.39
CA TYR A 158 6.93 20.90 4.22
C TYR A 158 8.29 20.35 3.77
N GLU A 159 8.73 19.21 4.30
CA GLU A 159 9.97 18.56 3.88
C GLU A 159 9.92 18.13 2.41
N VAL A 160 8.78 17.60 1.97
CA VAL A 160 8.57 17.25 0.55
C VAL A 160 8.59 18.49 -0.34
N ILE A 161 7.91 19.57 0.04
CA ILE A 161 7.92 20.84 -0.70
C ILE A 161 9.34 21.38 -0.82
N ALA A 162 10.10 21.37 0.29
CA ALA A 162 11.49 21.81 0.31
C ALA A 162 12.37 21.00 -0.67
N SER A 163 12.19 19.69 -0.73
CA SER A 163 12.91 18.80 -1.65
C SER A 163 12.61 19.07 -3.13
N LEU A 164 11.44 19.62 -3.44
CA LEU A 164 10.98 19.92 -4.79
C LEU A 164 11.32 21.35 -5.26
N LYS A 165 11.90 22.20 -4.41
CA LYS A 165 12.16 23.62 -4.68
C LYS A 165 12.91 23.87 -6.00
N SER A 166 13.91 23.05 -6.31
CA SER A 166 14.66 23.19 -7.58
C SER A 166 13.78 22.94 -8.81
N LYS A 167 12.88 21.93 -8.75
CA LYS A 167 11.96 21.63 -9.86
C LYS A 167 10.88 22.70 -10.02
N LEU A 168 10.36 23.22 -8.92
CA LEU A 168 9.40 24.32 -8.89
C LEU A 168 10.00 25.59 -9.50
N ASN A 169 11.21 25.95 -9.11
CA ASN A 169 11.92 27.11 -9.65
C ASN A 169 12.15 27.01 -11.17
N LYS A 170 12.50 25.81 -11.68
CA LYS A 170 12.71 25.59 -13.12
C LYS A 170 11.45 25.86 -13.96
N LYS A 171 10.26 25.63 -13.39
CA LYS A 171 8.97 25.88 -14.05
C LYS A 171 8.28 27.16 -13.57
N SER A 172 8.93 27.94 -12.69
CA SER A 172 8.35 29.14 -12.06
C SER A 172 7.00 28.87 -11.39
N MET A 173 6.85 27.69 -10.77
CA MET A 173 5.64 27.24 -10.10
C MET A 173 5.65 27.53 -8.61
N ASN A 174 4.47 27.71 -8.03
CA ASN A 174 4.27 27.90 -6.60
C ASN A 174 3.43 26.77 -6.01
N ILE A 175 3.68 26.44 -4.73
CA ILE A 175 2.80 25.56 -3.94
C ILE A 175 2.17 26.40 -2.83
N HIS A 176 0.86 26.35 -2.74
CA HIS A 176 0.07 26.96 -1.69
C HIS A 176 -0.41 25.89 -0.72
N LEU A 177 0.12 25.88 0.50
CA LEU A 177 -0.31 24.97 1.55
C LEU A 177 -1.32 25.71 2.47
N LYS A 178 -2.53 25.16 2.57
CA LYS A 178 -3.55 25.59 3.51
C LYS A 178 -3.72 24.49 4.56
N ALA A 179 -3.31 24.78 5.77
CA ALA A 179 -3.49 23.92 6.92
C ALA A 179 -3.89 24.78 8.12
N ASN A 180 -4.91 24.39 8.87
CA ASN A 180 -5.45 25.24 9.92
C ASN A 180 -4.71 25.09 11.24
N GLU A 181 -4.24 23.89 11.58
CA GLU A 181 -3.60 23.56 12.86
C GLU A 181 -2.67 22.35 12.71
N LYS A 182 -1.80 22.16 13.72
CA LYS A 182 -1.01 20.94 13.85
C LYS A 182 -1.88 19.70 13.72
N THR A 183 -1.53 18.82 12.79
CA THR A 183 -2.32 17.63 12.45
C THR A 183 -1.53 16.37 12.72
N LEU A 184 -1.74 15.76 13.90
CA LEU A 184 -1.09 14.49 14.23
C LEU A 184 -1.72 13.35 13.45
N LEU A 185 -0.87 12.56 12.81
CA LEU A 185 -1.21 11.35 12.08
C LEU A 185 -0.25 10.22 12.52
N PHE A 186 -0.77 9.01 12.73
CA PHE A 186 0.06 7.84 13.01
C PHE A 186 0.62 7.28 11.70
N HIS A 187 1.86 7.68 11.35
CA HIS A 187 2.49 7.32 10.08
C HIS A 187 4.01 7.19 10.21
N ASP A 188 4.61 6.52 9.24
CA ASP A 188 6.05 6.53 8.99
C ASP A 188 6.35 7.73 8.09
N SER A 189 7.06 8.73 8.61
CA SER A 189 7.31 10.00 7.92
C SER A 189 8.14 9.81 6.64
N ILE A 190 9.11 8.90 6.63
CA ILE A 190 9.98 8.64 5.47
C ILE A 190 9.17 8.05 4.32
N TRP A 191 8.33 7.06 4.60
CA TRP A 191 7.49 6.46 3.58
C TRP A 191 6.37 7.39 3.11
N MET A 192 5.80 8.18 4.02
CA MET A 192 4.79 9.16 3.65
C MET A 192 5.37 10.29 2.79
N GLN A 193 6.60 10.74 3.08
CA GLN A 193 7.33 11.65 2.19
C GLN A 193 7.49 11.07 0.78
N GLU A 194 7.86 9.81 0.66
CA GLU A 194 7.98 9.13 -0.64
C GLU A 194 6.64 9.13 -1.41
N ALA A 195 5.53 8.84 -0.72
CA ALA A 195 4.20 8.83 -1.34
C ALA A 195 3.80 10.23 -1.83
N LEU A 196 3.92 11.24 -0.98
CA LEU A 196 3.60 12.63 -1.30
C LEU A 196 4.52 13.19 -2.38
N LEU A 197 5.81 12.85 -2.33
CA LEU A 197 6.80 13.24 -3.31
C LEU A 197 6.44 12.75 -4.72
N ASN A 198 5.99 11.50 -4.86
CA ASN A 198 5.59 10.95 -6.14
C ASN A 198 4.33 11.64 -6.70
N ILE A 199 3.34 11.95 -5.84
CA ILE A 199 2.13 12.68 -6.24
C ILE A 199 2.49 14.10 -6.67
N LEU A 200 3.26 14.84 -5.85
CA LEU A 200 3.65 16.21 -6.16
C LEU A 200 4.57 16.31 -7.37
N LYS A 201 5.49 15.36 -7.57
CA LYS A 201 6.29 15.28 -8.82
C LYS A 201 5.39 15.14 -10.03
N ASN A 202 4.38 14.25 -9.96
CA ASN A 202 3.41 14.06 -11.03
C ASN A 202 2.64 15.35 -11.31
N SER A 203 2.14 16.02 -10.28
CA SER A 203 1.45 17.32 -10.41
C SER A 203 2.35 18.39 -11.05
N ILE A 204 3.63 18.50 -10.66
CA ILE A 204 4.58 19.45 -11.27
C ILE A 204 4.87 19.09 -12.74
N GLU A 205 5.05 17.80 -13.04
CA GLU A 205 5.40 17.35 -14.39
C GLU A 205 4.26 17.58 -15.39
N HIS A 206 3.01 17.44 -14.95
CA HIS A 206 1.81 17.60 -15.79
C HIS A 206 1.17 18.99 -15.75
N SER A 207 1.70 19.90 -14.93
CA SER A 207 1.27 21.29 -14.89
C SER A 207 2.04 22.17 -15.88
N ASN A 208 1.39 23.25 -16.30
CA ASN A 208 2.02 24.28 -17.13
C ASN A 208 3.02 25.10 -16.31
N ASP A 209 3.98 25.71 -17.00
CA ASP A 209 4.88 26.66 -16.38
C ASP A 209 4.09 27.87 -15.83
N ASN A 210 4.61 28.50 -14.76
CA ASN A 210 3.98 29.60 -14.02
C ASN A 210 2.62 29.25 -13.37
N SER A 211 2.25 27.98 -13.24
CA SER A 211 1.03 27.55 -12.57
C SER A 211 1.25 27.35 -11.07
N SER A 212 0.17 27.07 -10.33
CA SER A 212 0.22 26.80 -8.90
C SER A 212 -0.38 25.44 -8.57
N ILE A 213 0.16 24.80 -7.53
CA ILE A 213 -0.38 23.60 -6.91
C ILE A 213 -0.94 23.99 -5.56
N TYR A 214 -2.13 23.50 -5.24
CA TYR A 214 -2.79 23.74 -3.95
C TYR A 214 -2.78 22.46 -3.14
N ILE A 215 -2.33 22.58 -1.89
CA ILE A 215 -2.40 21.52 -0.90
C ILE A 215 -3.30 22.00 0.21
N GLU A 216 -4.33 21.25 0.55
CA GLU A 216 -5.20 21.54 1.68
C GLU A 216 -5.20 20.35 2.64
N VAL A 217 -4.96 20.62 3.92
CA VAL A 217 -5.00 19.61 4.99
C VAL A 217 -6.17 19.97 5.92
N THR A 218 -7.12 19.05 6.03
CA THR A 218 -8.26 19.16 6.93
C THR A 218 -8.21 18.05 7.96
N ASN A 219 -8.47 18.45 9.21
CA ASN A 219 -8.45 17.56 10.35
C ASN A 219 -9.81 17.58 11.04
N SER A 220 -10.57 16.50 10.94
CA SER A 220 -11.87 16.32 11.57
C SER A 220 -11.81 15.29 12.71
N PRO A 221 -12.83 15.15 13.55
CA PRO A 221 -12.88 14.10 14.58
C PRO A 221 -12.82 12.68 14.03
N ILE A 222 -13.27 12.46 12.78
CA ILE A 222 -13.43 11.14 12.17
C ILE A 222 -12.37 10.81 11.11
N HIS A 223 -11.71 11.82 10.52
CA HIS A 223 -10.67 11.60 9.50
C HIS A 223 -9.71 12.79 9.40
N THR A 224 -8.53 12.51 8.88
CA THR A 224 -7.60 13.51 8.34
C THR A 224 -7.61 13.38 6.82
N GLU A 225 -7.77 14.50 6.12
CA GLU A 225 -7.81 14.55 4.66
C GLU A 225 -6.71 15.47 4.13
N ILE A 226 -6.00 15.02 3.10
CA ILE A 226 -4.98 15.78 2.38
C ILE A 226 -5.43 15.84 0.92
N ILE A 227 -5.68 17.05 0.43
CA ILE A 227 -6.03 17.32 -0.96
C ILE A 227 -4.81 17.93 -1.65
N ILE A 228 -4.43 17.40 -2.81
CA ILE A 228 -3.40 17.95 -3.69
C ILE A 228 -4.04 18.19 -5.04
N GLN A 229 -4.10 19.45 -5.45
CA GLN A 229 -4.74 19.86 -6.71
C GLN A 229 -3.79 20.66 -7.59
N ASP A 230 -3.66 20.25 -8.83
CA ASP A 230 -2.99 20.98 -9.89
C ASP A 230 -3.97 21.40 -11.00
N PHE A 231 -3.57 22.38 -11.80
CA PHE A 231 -4.32 22.91 -12.93
C PHE A 231 -3.55 22.68 -14.24
N GLY A 232 -3.12 21.44 -14.42
CA GLY A 232 -2.36 21.00 -15.60
C GLY A 232 -3.22 20.46 -16.72
N GLU A 233 -2.64 19.55 -17.49
CA GLU A 233 -3.31 18.92 -18.65
C GLU A 233 -4.50 18.03 -18.28
N GLY A 234 -4.67 17.69 -17.00
CA GLY A 234 -5.73 16.80 -16.52
C GLY A 234 -5.62 15.38 -17.11
N ILE A 235 -6.51 14.51 -16.68
CA ILE A 235 -6.54 13.10 -17.05
C ILE A 235 -7.86 12.81 -17.75
N ALA A 236 -7.83 12.05 -18.84
CA ALA A 236 -9.04 11.61 -19.51
C ALA A 236 -9.82 10.63 -18.64
N SER A 237 -11.15 10.65 -18.71
CA SER A 237 -12.02 9.78 -17.90
C SER A 237 -11.75 8.28 -18.11
N GLU A 238 -11.33 7.90 -19.33
CA GLU A 238 -10.95 6.53 -19.67
C GLU A 238 -9.67 6.05 -19.00
N ASP A 239 -8.75 6.98 -18.64
CA ASP A 239 -7.47 6.67 -18.00
C ASP A 239 -7.58 6.63 -16.48
N LEU A 240 -8.54 7.35 -15.87
CA LEU A 240 -8.69 7.48 -14.40
C LEU A 240 -8.70 6.16 -13.63
N PRO A 241 -9.38 5.09 -14.08
CA PRO A 241 -9.39 3.82 -13.37
C PRO A 241 -8.01 3.16 -13.26
N TYR A 242 -7.10 3.48 -14.18
CA TYR A 242 -5.84 2.77 -14.37
C TYR A 242 -4.60 3.55 -13.91
N ILE A 243 -4.71 4.82 -13.50
CA ILE A 243 -3.54 5.65 -13.17
C ILE A 243 -2.73 5.13 -11.97
N PHE A 244 -3.33 4.30 -11.14
CA PHE A 244 -2.66 3.63 -10.02
C PHE A 244 -2.12 2.24 -10.38
N ASP A 245 -2.36 1.76 -11.62
CA ASP A 245 -1.82 0.49 -12.07
C ASP A 245 -0.33 0.63 -12.38
N ARG A 246 0.42 -0.44 -12.14
CA ARG A 246 1.86 -0.46 -12.40
C ARG A 246 2.13 -0.38 -13.90
N PHE A 247 3.11 0.44 -14.26
CA PHE A 247 3.52 0.66 -15.66
C PHE A 247 2.47 1.33 -16.54
N TYR A 248 1.34 1.77 -15.94
CA TYR A 248 0.34 2.48 -16.70
C TYR A 248 0.81 3.90 -17.07
N LYS A 249 0.59 4.27 -18.31
CA LYS A 249 0.84 5.60 -18.87
C LYS A 249 -0.31 5.99 -19.77
N THR A 250 -0.70 7.24 -19.70
CA THR A 250 -1.67 7.79 -20.66
C THR A 250 -1.03 7.85 -22.06
N LYS A 251 -1.81 7.63 -23.11
CA LYS A 251 -1.34 7.60 -24.51
C LYS A 251 -0.62 8.87 -24.95
N ASN A 252 -0.88 9.98 -24.29
CA ASN A 252 -0.31 11.30 -24.60
C ASN A 252 0.91 11.67 -23.72
N SER A 253 1.32 10.80 -22.79
CA SER A 253 2.50 11.07 -21.95
C SER A 253 3.79 10.75 -22.71
N ASN A 254 4.14 11.55 -23.71
CA ASN A 254 5.43 11.51 -24.41
C ASN A 254 6.59 12.05 -23.58
N LYS A 255 6.41 12.30 -22.26
CA LYS A 255 7.48 12.79 -21.39
C LYS A 255 8.48 11.66 -21.16
N GLU A 256 9.65 11.81 -21.75
CA GLU A 256 10.82 10.95 -21.50
C GLU A 256 11.11 10.94 -20.00
N GLY A 257 11.06 9.76 -19.38
CA GLY A 257 11.46 9.57 -17.99
C GLY A 257 10.41 9.06 -17.04
N SER A 258 9.11 9.30 -17.23
CA SER A 258 8.07 8.72 -16.37
C SER A 258 7.90 7.22 -16.67
N ILE A 259 7.77 6.39 -15.62
CA ILE A 259 7.81 4.92 -15.77
C ILE A 259 6.45 4.29 -15.41
N GLY A 260 5.53 5.06 -14.82
CA GLY A 260 4.21 4.59 -14.41
C GLY A 260 4.23 3.72 -13.15
N ILE A 261 5.20 3.92 -12.25
CA ILE A 261 5.26 3.21 -10.95
C ILE A 261 5.00 4.15 -9.77
N GLY A 262 5.24 5.44 -9.92
CA GLY A 262 5.18 6.40 -8.81
C GLY A 262 3.83 6.46 -8.11
N LEU A 263 2.73 6.57 -8.86
CA LEU A 263 1.37 6.61 -8.29
C LEU A 263 0.96 5.26 -7.69
N ALA A 264 1.36 4.14 -8.30
CA ALA A 264 1.15 2.80 -7.72
C ALA A 264 1.87 2.66 -6.38
N LEU A 265 3.12 3.14 -6.27
CA LEU A 265 3.87 3.16 -5.02
C LEU A 265 3.19 4.04 -3.97
N SER A 266 2.76 5.26 -4.36
CA SER A 266 2.03 6.15 -3.45
C SER A 266 0.76 5.49 -2.89
N LYS A 267 -0.04 4.84 -3.73
CA LYS A 267 -1.23 4.10 -3.31
C LYS A 267 -0.87 2.99 -2.33
N SER A 268 0.12 2.14 -2.64
CA SER A 268 0.54 1.04 -1.76
C SER A 268 1.03 1.55 -0.39
N ILE A 269 1.76 2.68 -0.35
CA ILE A 269 2.20 3.29 0.91
C ILE A 269 1.01 3.81 1.72
N ILE A 270 0.11 4.57 1.09
CA ILE A 270 -1.07 5.15 1.75
C ILE A 270 -1.97 4.05 2.32
N GLU A 271 -2.25 2.99 1.55
CA GLU A 271 -3.03 1.84 1.97
C GLU A 271 -2.35 1.07 3.12
N ALA A 272 -1.02 0.93 3.10
CA ALA A 272 -0.26 0.34 4.19
C ALA A 272 -0.33 1.16 5.50
N HIS A 273 -0.66 2.44 5.40
CA HIS A 273 -0.94 3.34 6.51
C HIS A 273 -2.44 3.46 6.83
N HIS A 274 -3.26 2.54 6.34
CA HIS A 274 -4.72 2.50 6.53
C HIS A 274 -5.44 3.74 5.95
N GLY A 275 -4.84 4.41 4.98
CA GLY A 275 -5.43 5.50 4.23
C GLY A 275 -6.06 5.02 2.92
N PHE A 276 -6.79 5.94 2.29
CA PHE A 276 -7.38 5.76 0.96
C PHE A 276 -6.93 6.92 0.07
N ILE A 277 -6.67 6.63 -1.21
CA ILE A 277 -6.39 7.67 -2.20
C ILE A 277 -7.44 7.61 -3.31
N LYS A 278 -7.96 8.79 -3.68
CA LYS A 278 -8.87 8.97 -4.83
C LYS A 278 -8.31 10.04 -5.74
N VAL A 279 -8.76 10.02 -7.00
CA VAL A 279 -8.43 11.02 -8.00
C VAL A 279 -9.71 11.52 -8.65
N GLU A 280 -9.80 12.83 -8.81
CA GLU A 280 -10.79 13.50 -9.64
C GLU A 280 -10.02 14.36 -10.64
N SER A 281 -10.38 14.28 -11.91
CA SER A 281 -9.69 15.07 -12.93
C SER A 281 -10.61 15.38 -14.11
N GLN A 282 -10.37 16.52 -14.72
CA GLN A 282 -10.98 16.93 -15.97
C GLN A 282 -9.88 17.30 -16.95
N LYS A 283 -9.87 16.64 -18.11
CA LYS A 283 -8.88 16.87 -19.15
C LYS A 283 -8.80 18.37 -19.51
N HIS A 284 -7.58 18.89 -19.59
CA HIS A 284 -7.24 20.30 -19.83
C HIS A 284 -7.75 21.28 -18.77
N SER A 285 -8.04 20.83 -17.56
CA SER A 285 -8.57 21.68 -16.49
C SER A 285 -7.83 21.50 -15.17
N PHE A 286 -7.93 20.31 -14.56
CA PHE A 286 -7.30 20.05 -13.26
C PHE A 286 -7.09 18.55 -13.01
N THR A 287 -6.19 18.23 -12.06
CA THR A 287 -6.13 16.93 -11.39
C THR A 287 -6.13 17.16 -9.89
N LYS A 288 -6.98 16.43 -9.16
CA LYS A 288 -7.13 16.51 -7.71
C LYS A 288 -6.98 15.12 -7.10
N PHE A 289 -5.96 14.94 -6.29
CA PHE A 289 -5.77 13.75 -5.45
C PHE A 289 -6.31 14.03 -4.05
N THR A 290 -7.11 13.13 -3.52
CA THR A 290 -7.65 13.19 -2.16
C THR A 290 -7.17 11.97 -1.39
N ILE A 291 -6.43 12.19 -0.31
CA ILE A 291 -5.89 11.15 0.58
C ILE A 291 -6.63 11.27 1.91
N THR A 292 -7.23 10.18 2.38
CA THR A 292 -8.05 10.16 3.60
C THR A 292 -7.55 9.09 4.56
N PHE A 293 -7.32 9.47 5.82
CA PHE A 293 -6.97 8.59 6.93
C PHE A 293 -8.10 8.63 7.96
N MET A 294 -8.73 7.49 8.22
CA MET A 294 -9.82 7.40 9.21
C MET A 294 -9.22 7.35 10.62
N LYS A 295 -9.90 8.02 11.58
CA LYS A 295 -9.58 7.97 13.01
C LYS A 295 -10.52 6.97 13.68
N TYR A 296 -9.95 6.03 14.41
CA TYR A 296 -10.71 5.01 15.16
C TYR A 296 -10.64 5.30 16.66
#